data_e213e9efe80713988fd4777aa7ccbdf9
#
_entry.id   e213e9efe80713988fd4777aa7ccbdf9
#
_cell.length_a   1.000
_cell.length_b   1.000
_cell.length_c   1.000
_cell.angle_alpha   90.00
_cell.angle_beta   90.00
_cell.angle_gamma   90.00
#
_symmetry.space_group_name_H-M   'P 1'
#
loop_
_entity.id
_entity.type
_entity.pdbx_description
1 polymer ?
#
loop_
_entity_poly.entity_id
_entity_poly.type
_entity_poly.pdbx_seq_one_letter_code
_entity_poly.pdbx_strand_id
1 'polypeptide(L)'
;MTYVTFVFPFNVCCDVAKKFLSTAWLFKIAMHRLLNIAKQSPVLPGTDIGWKNTFRGVVHEVIPNRRYADGVITLIRSIYESCRQLGVDFKDVELSNWLMFQQSELEYPARNITLKPGYEFYITTVDYNKNTYRDVVKPTLSKSHKHLLDKILEERQEYAGKVAVKSYGIRKDNLWIRGEVQITIPIDFYYKHMARYRESKGDLIGGVDVNTDRINLAIINEKGTLRDYKTFWFSEATTRGYSRKSARSIIGAKIREMLSYTYHHNVKTLFLENPEVLGKLKLLWVRNGSRRHENYNYKVSAFRSSVIEIIALKAPLYGIKTKYVNPKGTTNSEEHDEAMKRYGLDRHAASAYLIALRGLRNQ
;
A
#
# COMPACT_ATOMS: atom_id res chain seq x y z
N MET A 1 8.32 -6.05 -8.71
CA MET A 1 7.77 -7.02 -7.73
C MET A 1 6.74 -6.29 -6.91
N THR A 2 5.52 -6.77 -6.86
CA THR A 2 4.41 -6.12 -6.15
C THR A 2 4.30 -6.69 -4.75
N TYR A 3 3.98 -5.85 -3.77
CA TYR A 3 3.94 -6.21 -2.37
C TYR A 3 2.55 -6.01 -1.77
N VAL A 4 2.26 -6.75 -0.72
CA VAL A 4 1.05 -6.62 0.07
C VAL A 4 1.41 -6.44 1.55
N THR A 5 0.66 -5.56 2.24
CA THR A 5 0.90 -5.25 3.65
C THR A 5 -0.26 -5.75 4.50
N PHE A 6 0.05 -6.54 5.51
CA PHE A 6 -0.87 -7.01 6.55
C PHE A 6 -0.71 -6.19 7.81
N VAL A 7 -1.82 -5.99 8.50
CA VAL A 7 -1.89 -5.10 9.66
C VAL A 7 -2.34 -5.90 10.89
N PHE A 8 -1.54 -5.86 11.94
CA PHE A 8 -1.73 -6.58 13.19
C PHE A 8 -1.87 -5.59 14.36
N PRO A 9 -3.10 -5.33 14.85
CA PRO A 9 -3.31 -4.40 15.95
C PRO A 9 -2.70 -4.90 17.26
N PHE A 10 -2.15 -3.99 18.04
CA PHE A 10 -1.65 -4.27 19.38
C PHE A 10 -1.92 -3.12 20.35
N ASN A 11 -1.82 -3.43 21.65
CA ASN A 11 -1.83 -2.43 22.72
C ASN A 11 -0.64 -2.68 23.65
N VAL A 12 0.01 -1.61 24.08
CA VAL A 12 1.09 -1.65 25.07
C VAL A 12 0.92 -0.49 26.06
N CYS A 13 1.47 -0.65 27.26
CA CYS A 13 1.43 0.37 28.30
C CYS A 13 2.79 0.57 28.98
N CYS A 14 2.83 1.56 29.86
CA CYS A 14 3.91 1.80 30.80
C CYS A 14 5.25 2.04 30.09
N ASP A 15 6.30 1.40 30.52
CA ASP A 15 7.66 1.59 30.01
C ASP A 15 7.80 1.20 28.53
N VAL A 16 7.17 0.10 28.13
CA VAL A 16 7.14 -0.33 26.71
C VAL A 16 6.50 0.75 25.84
N ALA A 17 5.39 1.33 26.27
CA ALA A 17 4.73 2.42 25.53
C ALA A 17 5.64 3.65 25.40
N LYS A 18 6.39 4.02 26.45
CA LYS A 18 7.36 5.13 26.39
C LYS A 18 8.43 4.88 25.32
N LYS A 19 9.00 3.69 25.27
CA LYS A 19 10.03 3.32 24.30
C LYS A 19 9.49 3.31 22.85
N PHE A 20 8.28 2.81 22.64
CA PHE A 20 7.63 2.85 21.33
C PHE A 20 7.37 4.27 20.85
N LEU A 21 6.85 5.12 21.75
CA LEU A 21 6.58 6.53 21.44
C LEU A 21 7.87 7.29 21.15
N SER A 22 8.91 7.09 21.96
CA SER A 22 10.24 7.66 21.76
C SER A 22 10.81 7.27 20.39
N THR A 23 10.80 5.97 20.05
CA THR A 23 11.28 5.47 18.76
C THR A 23 10.54 6.15 17.60
N ALA A 24 9.21 6.25 17.70
CA ALA A 24 8.39 6.86 16.65
C ALA A 24 8.66 8.37 16.51
N TRP A 25 8.90 9.06 17.60
CA TRP A 25 9.29 10.47 17.58
C TRP A 25 10.70 10.69 17.03
N LEU A 26 11.68 9.89 17.44
CA LEU A 26 13.04 9.97 16.90
C LEU A 26 13.03 9.67 15.38
N PHE A 27 12.26 8.69 14.94
CA PHE A 27 12.10 8.38 13.52
C PHE A 27 11.48 9.57 12.76
N LYS A 28 10.45 10.20 13.32
CA LYS A 28 9.81 11.39 12.73
C LYS A 28 10.77 12.59 12.67
N ILE A 29 11.51 12.87 13.75
CA ILE A 29 12.51 13.94 13.78
C ILE A 29 13.57 13.69 12.72
N ALA A 30 14.06 12.46 12.58
CA ALA A 30 15.03 12.07 11.56
C ALA A 30 14.48 12.27 10.14
N MET A 31 13.20 11.94 9.90
CA MET A 31 12.54 12.19 8.61
C MET A 31 12.48 13.68 8.27
N HIS A 32 12.06 14.53 9.22
CA HIS A 32 12.02 15.98 9.02
C HIS A 32 13.40 16.57 8.76
N ARG A 33 14.41 16.16 9.56
CA ARG A 33 15.78 16.60 9.36
C ARG A 33 16.31 16.25 7.98
N LEU A 34 16.15 14.98 7.57
CA LEU A 34 16.59 14.55 6.26
C LEU A 34 15.83 15.23 5.12
N LEU A 35 14.50 15.39 5.24
CA LEU A 35 13.71 16.09 4.23
C LEU A 35 14.20 17.53 4.02
N ASN A 36 14.46 18.27 5.11
CA ASN A 36 14.93 19.64 5.04
C ASN A 36 16.32 19.74 4.37
N ILE A 37 17.23 18.84 4.70
CA ILE A 37 18.57 18.79 4.07
C ILE A 37 18.43 18.43 2.59
N ALA A 38 17.62 17.43 2.25
CA ALA A 38 17.44 17.01 0.85
C ALA A 38 16.77 18.09 0.00
N LYS A 39 15.86 18.89 0.55
CA LYS A 39 15.26 20.05 -0.15
C LYS A 39 16.26 21.15 -0.49
N GLN A 40 17.30 21.31 0.32
CA GLN A 40 18.34 22.32 0.15
C GLN A 40 19.51 21.83 -0.71
N SER A 41 19.60 20.53 -0.93
CA SER A 41 20.69 19.92 -1.70
C SER A 41 20.53 20.25 -3.19
N PRO A 42 21.55 20.82 -3.85
CA PRO A 42 21.46 21.18 -5.28
C PRO A 42 21.35 19.95 -6.18
N VAL A 43 21.95 18.84 -5.77
CA VAL A 43 21.92 17.57 -6.49
C VAL A 43 21.68 16.43 -5.48
N LEU A 44 20.70 15.59 -5.78
CA LEU A 44 20.39 14.42 -4.99
C LEU A 44 20.91 13.15 -5.67
N PRO A 45 21.41 12.13 -4.91
CA PRO A 45 21.91 10.91 -5.48
C PRO A 45 20.86 10.14 -6.29
N GLY A 46 21.25 9.55 -7.43
CA GLY A 46 20.34 8.79 -8.29
C GLY A 46 20.03 7.37 -7.77
N THR A 47 20.87 6.81 -6.90
CA THR A 47 20.79 5.41 -6.44
C THR A 47 20.46 5.31 -4.95
N ASP A 48 19.91 4.16 -4.53
CA ASP A 48 19.63 3.87 -3.11
C ASP A 48 20.91 3.88 -2.27
N ILE A 49 21.97 3.27 -2.80
CA ILE A 49 23.29 3.24 -2.14
C ILE A 49 23.84 4.66 -1.99
N GLY A 50 23.71 5.49 -3.03
CA GLY A 50 24.13 6.89 -2.99
C GLY A 50 23.42 7.67 -1.88
N TRP A 51 22.10 7.52 -1.76
CA TRP A 51 21.33 8.14 -0.68
C TRP A 51 21.78 7.66 0.71
N LYS A 52 21.96 6.36 0.90
CA LYS A 52 22.44 5.79 2.16
C LYS A 52 23.84 6.30 2.52
N ASN A 53 24.75 6.36 1.57
CA ASN A 53 26.11 6.85 1.80
C ASN A 53 26.15 8.34 2.16
N THR A 54 25.33 9.17 1.48
CA THR A 54 25.28 10.62 1.71
C THR A 54 24.62 10.99 3.03
N PHE A 55 23.50 10.34 3.40
CA PHE A 55 22.64 10.84 4.46
C PHE A 55 22.61 9.99 5.74
N ARG A 56 23.23 8.79 5.74
CA ARG A 56 23.18 7.90 6.91
C ARG A 56 23.75 8.53 8.16
N GLY A 57 24.87 9.26 8.06
CA GLY A 57 25.50 9.92 9.21
C GLY A 57 24.52 10.87 9.90
N VAL A 58 23.93 11.79 9.14
CA VAL A 58 22.99 12.79 9.64
C VAL A 58 21.75 12.17 10.29
N VAL A 59 21.23 11.10 9.70
CA VAL A 59 20.05 10.40 10.23
C VAL A 59 20.40 9.60 11.47
N HIS A 60 21.58 8.95 11.49
CA HIS A 60 22.06 8.16 12.61
C HIS A 60 22.34 8.99 13.88
N GLU A 61 22.70 10.26 13.73
CA GLU A 61 22.81 11.20 14.87
C GLU A 61 21.49 11.34 15.64
N VAL A 62 20.35 11.23 14.94
CA VAL A 62 19.01 11.35 15.54
C VAL A 62 18.52 10.00 16.05
N ILE A 63 18.59 8.96 15.21
CA ILE A 63 18.16 7.60 15.55
C ILE A 63 19.31 6.62 15.36
N PRO A 64 20.00 6.22 16.46
CA PRO A 64 21.22 5.43 16.42
C PRO A 64 20.96 3.93 16.18
N ASN A 65 20.04 3.63 15.28
CA ASN A 65 19.76 2.29 14.80
C ASN A 65 19.89 2.30 13.29
N ARG A 66 20.87 1.58 12.77
CA ARG A 66 21.20 1.57 11.33
C ARG A 66 20.00 1.21 10.45
N ARG A 67 19.19 0.21 10.85
CA ARG A 67 18.03 -0.24 10.05
C ARG A 67 16.92 0.81 10.02
N TYR A 68 16.72 1.52 11.11
CA TYR A 68 15.77 2.62 11.14
C TYR A 68 16.29 3.85 10.39
N ALA A 69 17.58 4.14 10.49
CA ALA A 69 18.19 5.20 9.69
C ALA A 69 18.04 4.91 8.18
N ASP A 70 18.34 3.70 7.74
CA ASP A 70 18.13 3.26 6.36
C ASP A 70 16.64 3.33 5.99
N GLY A 71 15.73 3.01 6.92
CA GLY A 71 14.28 3.13 6.73
C GLY A 71 13.81 4.56 6.48
N VAL A 72 14.37 5.53 7.22
CA VAL A 72 14.13 6.96 6.99
C VAL A 72 14.62 7.39 5.61
N ILE A 73 15.84 6.99 5.23
CA ILE A 73 16.46 7.36 3.96
C ILE A 73 15.64 6.79 2.79
N THR A 74 15.31 5.51 2.83
CA THR A 74 14.52 4.85 1.78
C THR A 74 13.14 5.50 1.63
N LEU A 75 12.52 5.92 2.74
CA LEU A 75 11.23 6.58 2.71
C LEU A 75 11.32 7.96 2.06
N ILE A 76 12.26 8.82 2.48
CA ILE A 76 12.43 10.16 1.89
C ILE A 76 12.81 10.08 0.42
N ARG A 77 13.71 9.15 0.04
CA ARG A 77 14.01 8.88 -1.36
C ARG A 77 12.78 8.46 -2.15
N SER A 78 11.96 7.56 -1.62
CA SER A 78 10.72 7.11 -2.28
C SER A 78 9.75 8.26 -2.52
N ILE A 79 9.71 9.22 -1.60
CA ILE A 79 8.96 10.46 -1.73
C ILE A 79 9.51 11.31 -2.90
N TYR A 80 10.82 11.52 -2.91
CA TYR A 80 11.49 12.27 -3.97
C TYR A 80 11.23 11.66 -5.37
N GLU A 81 11.42 10.35 -5.51
CA GLU A 81 11.14 9.66 -6.78
C GLU A 81 9.66 9.76 -7.21
N SER A 82 8.75 9.69 -6.26
CA SER A 82 7.32 9.87 -6.54
C SER A 82 7.00 11.31 -7.00
N CYS A 83 7.62 12.32 -6.39
CA CYS A 83 7.47 13.71 -6.83
C CYS A 83 7.98 13.90 -8.27
N ARG A 84 9.15 13.34 -8.59
CA ARG A 84 9.69 13.38 -9.96
C ARG A 84 8.73 12.74 -10.99
N GLN A 85 8.18 11.59 -10.68
CA GLN A 85 7.25 10.89 -11.56
C GLN A 85 5.94 11.64 -11.80
N LEU A 86 5.50 12.41 -10.81
CA LEU A 86 4.24 13.14 -10.84
C LEU A 86 4.39 14.62 -11.26
N GLY A 87 5.62 15.09 -11.47
CA GLY A 87 5.88 16.50 -11.77
C GLY A 87 5.58 17.45 -10.59
N VAL A 88 5.62 16.94 -9.35
CA VAL A 88 5.45 17.76 -8.13
C VAL A 88 6.81 18.25 -7.66
N ASP A 89 6.91 19.53 -7.28
CA ASP A 89 8.15 20.06 -6.72
C ASP A 89 8.40 19.41 -5.34
N PHE A 90 9.56 18.79 -5.20
CA PHE A 90 9.95 18.15 -3.94
C PHE A 90 10.08 19.15 -2.79
N LYS A 91 10.34 20.43 -3.09
CA LYS A 91 10.40 21.49 -2.07
C LYS A 91 9.06 21.74 -1.39
N ASP A 92 7.94 21.47 -2.08
CA ASP A 92 6.58 21.64 -1.56
C ASP A 92 6.11 20.50 -0.65
N VAL A 93 6.93 19.46 -0.47
CA VAL A 93 6.58 18.29 0.32
C VAL A 93 6.57 18.63 1.80
N GLU A 94 5.48 18.30 2.49
CA GLU A 94 5.38 18.32 3.96
C GLU A 94 5.05 16.92 4.49
N LEU A 95 5.72 16.53 5.57
CA LEU A 95 5.44 15.24 6.22
C LEU A 95 4.18 15.33 7.08
N SER A 96 3.36 14.31 7.02
CA SER A 96 2.18 14.18 7.88
C SER A 96 2.56 13.97 9.36
N ASN A 97 1.60 14.22 10.26
CA ASN A 97 1.80 14.02 11.70
C ASN A 97 1.74 12.55 12.16
N TRP A 98 2.09 11.60 11.32
CA TRP A 98 2.09 10.20 11.69
C TRP A 98 3.30 9.85 12.54
N LEU A 99 3.05 9.06 13.58
CA LEU A 99 4.08 8.47 14.41
C LEU A 99 4.26 7.02 13.98
N MET A 100 5.42 6.72 13.44
CA MET A 100 5.77 5.39 12.95
C MET A 100 7.29 5.18 12.94
N PHE A 101 7.70 3.93 12.81
CA PHE A 101 9.07 3.56 12.47
C PHE A 101 9.08 2.27 11.66
N GLN A 102 10.05 2.12 10.78
CA GLN A 102 10.15 0.99 9.86
C GLN A 102 11.59 0.64 9.50
N GLN A 103 11.82 -0.62 9.16
CA GLN A 103 13.03 -1.04 8.48
C GLN A 103 12.90 -0.89 6.95
N SER A 104 14.03 -0.73 6.25
CA SER A 104 14.03 -0.43 4.82
C SER A 104 13.87 -1.64 3.90
N GLU A 105 14.31 -2.80 4.34
CA GLU A 105 14.53 -3.96 3.48
C GLU A 105 13.65 -5.14 3.91
N LEU A 106 13.36 -6.02 2.93
CA LEU A 106 12.83 -7.33 3.24
C LEU A 106 13.98 -8.20 3.74
N GLU A 107 13.79 -8.82 4.88
CA GLU A 107 14.79 -9.69 5.53
C GLU A 107 14.11 -10.87 6.21
N TYR A 108 14.83 -11.99 6.30
CA TYR A 108 14.45 -13.08 7.18
C TYR A 108 15.67 -13.63 7.93
N PRO A 109 15.62 -13.68 9.28
CA PRO A 109 14.64 -12.99 10.12
C PRO A 109 14.82 -11.46 10.05
N ALA A 110 13.73 -10.71 10.03
CA ALA A 110 13.78 -9.26 10.07
C ALA A 110 14.38 -8.79 11.41
N ARG A 111 15.41 -7.94 11.36
CA ARG A 111 16.25 -7.67 12.55
C ARG A 111 15.58 -6.81 13.59
N ASN A 112 14.87 -5.74 13.17
CA ASN A 112 14.27 -4.79 14.11
C ASN A 112 12.84 -5.13 14.47
N ILE A 113 12.10 -5.81 13.59
CA ILE A 113 10.71 -6.22 13.81
C ILE A 113 10.64 -7.70 13.48
N THR A 114 11.05 -8.53 14.44
CA THR A 114 11.23 -9.97 14.24
C THR A 114 9.99 -10.73 14.67
N LEU A 115 9.38 -11.45 13.73
CA LEU A 115 8.34 -12.43 14.03
C LEU A 115 8.97 -13.68 14.66
N LYS A 116 8.39 -14.17 15.75
CA LYS A 116 8.78 -15.40 16.46
C LYS A 116 7.63 -16.40 16.51
N PRO A 117 7.92 -17.69 16.72
CA PRO A 117 6.91 -18.69 17.04
C PRO A 117 6.02 -18.22 18.19
N GLY A 118 4.74 -18.59 18.16
CA GLY A 118 3.75 -18.08 19.11
C GLY A 118 3.17 -16.70 18.75
N TYR A 119 3.47 -16.22 17.56
CA TYR A 119 2.97 -14.95 17.00
C TYR A 119 3.38 -13.70 17.77
N GLU A 120 4.54 -13.74 18.38
CA GLU A 120 5.14 -12.59 19.05
C GLU A 120 6.03 -11.81 18.10
N PHE A 121 5.94 -10.47 18.19
CA PHE A 121 6.87 -9.60 17.51
C PHE A 121 7.87 -9.02 18.50
N TYR A 122 9.13 -9.34 18.27
CA TYR A 122 10.25 -8.77 18.99
C TYR A 122 10.68 -7.50 18.25
N ILE A 123 10.46 -6.36 18.87
CA ILE A 123 10.63 -5.05 18.22
C ILE A 123 11.77 -4.31 18.90
N THR A 124 12.75 -3.88 18.10
CA THR A 124 13.81 -3.01 18.57
C THR A 124 13.25 -1.60 18.80
N THR A 125 13.42 -1.05 19.98
CA THR A 125 13.02 0.32 20.32
C THR A 125 14.22 1.13 20.77
N VAL A 126 14.12 2.46 20.68
CA VAL A 126 15.17 3.41 21.05
C VAL A 126 14.54 4.47 21.95
N ASP A 127 15.12 4.71 23.12
CA ASP A 127 14.69 5.79 24.01
C ASP A 127 15.29 7.15 23.64
N TYR A 128 14.89 8.21 24.33
CA TYR A 128 15.44 9.55 24.10
C TYR A 128 16.90 9.71 24.49
N ASN A 129 17.42 8.82 25.35
CA ASN A 129 18.84 8.75 25.71
C ASN A 129 19.62 7.93 24.68
N LYS A 130 18.97 7.49 23.59
CA LYS A 130 19.54 6.69 22.50
C LYS A 130 19.92 5.26 22.90
N ASN A 131 19.44 4.77 24.02
CA ASN A 131 19.60 3.37 24.39
C ASN A 131 18.65 2.50 23.56
N THR A 132 19.14 1.33 23.17
CA THR A 132 18.38 0.37 22.36
C THR A 132 17.87 -0.77 23.22
N TYR A 133 16.61 -1.14 23.03
CA TYR A 133 15.92 -2.21 23.76
C TYR A 133 15.30 -3.21 22.80
N ARG A 134 14.86 -4.34 23.34
CA ARG A 134 14.14 -5.37 22.60
C ARG A 134 12.84 -5.66 23.32
N ASP A 135 11.76 -5.07 22.87
CA ASP A 135 10.44 -5.22 23.47
C ASP A 135 9.59 -6.25 22.70
N VAL A 136 8.69 -6.91 23.42
CA VAL A 136 7.83 -7.95 22.86
C VAL A 136 6.40 -7.42 22.76
N VAL A 137 5.78 -7.66 21.60
CA VAL A 137 4.40 -7.30 21.33
C VAL A 137 3.63 -8.55 20.91
N LYS A 138 2.46 -8.76 21.52
CA LYS A 138 1.49 -9.78 21.12
C LYS A 138 0.31 -9.11 20.42
N PRO A 139 0.18 -9.23 19.10
CA PRO A 139 -0.92 -8.61 18.38
C PRO A 139 -2.21 -9.41 18.51
N THR A 140 -3.32 -8.75 18.25
CA THR A 140 -4.61 -9.41 18.06
C THR A 140 -4.69 -10.01 16.66
N LEU A 141 -4.91 -11.32 16.56
CA LEU A 141 -4.85 -12.08 15.32
C LEU A 141 -6.17 -12.77 14.99
N SER A 142 -6.58 -12.71 13.72
CA SER A 142 -7.60 -13.59 13.15
C SER A 142 -6.99 -14.95 12.74
N LYS A 143 -7.83 -15.95 12.45
CA LYS A 143 -7.37 -17.26 11.94
C LYS A 143 -6.53 -17.14 10.66
N SER A 144 -6.95 -16.28 9.73
CA SER A 144 -6.21 -16.03 8.48
C SER A 144 -4.86 -15.36 8.73
N HIS A 145 -4.77 -14.45 9.70
CA HIS A 145 -3.50 -13.85 10.10
C HIS A 145 -2.53 -14.90 10.67
N LYS A 146 -3.01 -15.76 11.57
CA LYS A 146 -2.17 -16.84 12.13
C LYS A 146 -1.61 -17.73 11.02
N HIS A 147 -2.48 -18.20 10.12
CA HIS A 147 -2.05 -19.01 9.00
C HIS A 147 -0.97 -18.35 8.13
N LEU A 148 -1.11 -17.05 7.82
CA LEU A 148 -0.11 -16.33 7.06
C LEU A 148 1.23 -16.24 7.81
N LEU A 149 1.18 -15.93 9.11
CA LEU A 149 2.38 -15.84 9.95
C LEU A 149 3.08 -17.19 10.09
N ASP A 150 2.33 -18.30 10.19
CA ASP A 150 2.88 -19.65 10.17
C ASP A 150 3.64 -19.91 8.89
N LYS A 151 3.07 -19.56 7.74
CA LYS A 151 3.74 -19.73 6.43
C LYS A 151 4.99 -18.88 6.27
N ILE A 152 5.00 -17.66 6.80
CA ILE A 152 6.20 -16.81 6.84
C ILE A 152 7.32 -17.48 7.65
N LEU A 153 6.98 -18.08 8.80
CA LEU A 153 7.95 -18.78 9.64
C LEU A 153 8.44 -20.08 9.02
N GLU A 154 7.53 -20.91 8.48
CA GLU A 154 7.83 -22.21 7.86
C GLU A 154 8.74 -22.06 6.65
N GLU A 155 8.43 -21.14 5.74
CA GLU A 155 9.16 -20.94 4.49
C GLU A 155 10.29 -19.92 4.61
N ARG A 156 10.51 -19.36 5.80
CA ARG A 156 11.51 -18.29 6.03
C ARG A 156 11.37 -17.12 5.06
N GLN A 157 10.10 -16.74 4.78
CA GLN A 157 9.80 -15.67 3.85
C GLN A 157 10.34 -14.33 4.35
N GLU A 158 11.13 -13.67 3.51
CA GLU A 158 11.57 -12.30 3.77
C GLU A 158 10.39 -11.34 3.81
N TYR A 159 10.42 -10.41 4.75
CA TYR A 159 9.41 -9.38 4.91
C TYR A 159 10.00 -8.06 5.42
N ALA A 160 9.32 -6.97 5.11
CA ALA A 160 9.60 -5.67 5.72
C ALA A 160 8.62 -5.41 6.85
N GLY A 161 9.13 -4.89 7.97
CA GLY A 161 8.35 -4.57 9.14
C GLY A 161 8.21 -3.06 9.36
N LYS A 162 7.02 -2.64 9.79
CA LYS A 162 6.71 -1.27 10.19
C LYS A 162 5.81 -1.28 11.42
N VAL A 163 6.03 -0.33 12.32
CA VAL A 163 5.15 -0.05 13.45
C VAL A 163 4.51 1.31 13.25
N ALA A 164 3.19 1.38 13.40
CA ALA A 164 2.44 2.63 13.35
C ALA A 164 1.72 2.86 14.68
N VAL A 165 1.91 4.01 15.29
CA VAL A 165 1.17 4.45 16.48
C VAL A 165 -0.14 5.10 16.01
N LYS A 166 -1.28 4.54 16.40
CA LYS A 166 -2.61 5.03 16.01
C LYS A 166 -3.18 6.03 17.01
N SER A 167 -3.01 5.73 18.28
CA SER A 167 -3.40 6.62 19.38
C SER A 167 -2.56 6.33 20.61
N TYR A 168 -2.39 7.32 21.44
CA TYR A 168 -1.73 7.21 22.74
C TYR A 168 -2.36 8.19 23.73
N GLY A 169 -2.15 7.95 25.01
CA GLY A 169 -2.67 8.79 26.07
C GLY A 169 -2.20 8.32 27.44
N ILE A 170 -2.60 9.04 28.48
CA ILE A 170 -2.30 8.71 29.86
C ILE A 170 -3.57 8.21 30.54
N ARG A 171 -3.48 7.09 31.25
CA ARG A 171 -4.56 6.53 32.06
C ARG A 171 -3.97 6.04 33.39
N LYS A 172 -4.47 6.56 34.51
CA LYS A 172 -3.95 6.23 35.85
C LYS A 172 -2.42 6.34 35.89
N ASP A 173 -1.89 7.48 35.48
CA ASP A 173 -0.46 7.83 35.42
C ASP A 173 0.42 6.94 34.51
N ASN A 174 -0.18 6.01 33.80
CA ASN A 174 0.52 5.15 32.86
C ASN A 174 0.24 5.57 31.40
N LEU A 175 1.33 5.73 30.63
CA LEU A 175 1.24 5.89 29.19
C LEU A 175 0.73 4.60 28.56
N TRP A 176 -0.23 4.71 27.65
CA TRP A 176 -0.69 3.61 26.80
C TRP A 176 -0.59 3.98 25.34
N ILE A 177 -0.37 2.97 24.49
CA ILE A 177 -0.37 3.08 23.04
C ILE A 177 -1.27 2.00 22.46
N ARG A 178 -2.09 2.41 21.49
CA ARG A 178 -2.72 1.52 20.52
C ARG A 178 -1.96 1.68 19.20
N GLY A 179 -1.41 0.59 18.69
CA GLY A 179 -0.61 0.57 17.49
C GLY A 179 -0.94 -0.58 16.56
N GLU A 180 -0.19 -0.62 15.47
CA GLU A 180 -0.24 -1.69 14.48
C GLU A 180 1.18 -2.10 14.11
N VAL A 181 1.46 -3.41 14.14
CA VAL A 181 2.59 -3.99 13.42
C VAL A 181 2.11 -4.25 11.99
N GLN A 182 2.85 -3.79 11.02
CA GLN A 182 2.56 -3.95 9.60
C GLN A 182 3.69 -4.78 8.99
N ILE A 183 3.33 -5.90 8.35
CA ILE A 183 4.25 -6.80 7.66
C ILE A 183 3.97 -6.72 6.16
N THR A 184 4.99 -6.40 5.40
CA THR A 184 4.93 -6.32 3.93
C THR A 184 5.67 -7.51 3.35
N ILE A 185 5.00 -8.28 2.49
CA ILE A 185 5.51 -9.47 1.82
C ILE A 185 5.28 -9.38 0.30
N PRO A 186 6.01 -10.15 -0.53
CA PRO A 186 5.71 -10.27 -1.95
C PRO A 186 4.29 -10.80 -2.18
N ILE A 187 3.59 -10.25 -3.18
CA ILE A 187 2.20 -10.63 -3.48
C ILE A 187 2.11 -12.10 -3.94
N ASP A 188 3.15 -12.60 -4.60
CA ASP A 188 3.18 -13.99 -5.07
C ASP A 188 3.18 -14.98 -3.90
N PHE A 189 3.87 -14.65 -2.79
CA PHE A 189 3.81 -15.43 -1.57
C PHE A 189 2.39 -15.44 -0.98
N TYR A 190 1.74 -14.27 -0.96
CA TYR A 190 0.36 -14.18 -0.53
C TYR A 190 -0.56 -15.06 -1.37
N TYR A 191 -0.45 -15.00 -2.70
CA TYR A 191 -1.26 -15.82 -3.60
C TYR A 191 -1.01 -17.31 -3.40
N LYS A 192 0.25 -17.71 -3.23
CA LYS A 192 0.61 -19.12 -2.97
C LYS A 192 -0.13 -19.73 -1.76
N HIS A 193 -0.31 -18.94 -0.70
CA HIS A 193 -0.85 -19.45 0.57
C HIS A 193 -2.31 -19.08 0.85
N MET A 194 -2.80 -17.99 0.26
CA MET A 194 -4.14 -17.47 0.54
C MET A 194 -5.15 -17.72 -0.59
N ALA A 195 -4.70 -18.03 -1.80
CA ALA A 195 -5.55 -18.37 -2.95
C ALA A 195 -6.17 -19.79 -2.83
N ARG A 196 -6.72 -20.13 -1.69
CA ARG A 196 -7.00 -21.51 -1.29
C ARG A 196 -8.22 -22.15 -1.92
N TYR A 197 -9.17 -21.38 -2.39
CA TYR A 197 -10.49 -21.97 -2.30
C TYR A 197 -11.14 -22.32 -3.62
N ARG A 198 -10.70 -21.74 -4.74
CA ARG A 198 -11.38 -21.97 -6.01
C ARG A 198 -10.44 -21.56 -7.13
N GLU A 199 -9.76 -22.50 -7.73
CA GLU A 199 -9.15 -22.18 -9.02
C GLU A 199 -10.26 -21.88 -10.03
N SER A 200 -10.24 -20.68 -10.61
CA SER A 200 -11.10 -20.38 -11.74
C SER A 200 -10.70 -21.30 -12.89
N LYS A 201 -11.62 -22.13 -13.35
CA LYS A 201 -11.41 -23.10 -14.45
C LYS A 201 -11.52 -22.47 -15.84
N GLY A 202 -11.79 -21.17 -15.91
CA GLY A 202 -12.03 -20.49 -17.18
C GLY A 202 -10.77 -19.92 -17.83
N ASP A 203 -10.92 -19.50 -19.07
CA ASP A 203 -9.85 -18.91 -19.90
C ASP A 203 -10.07 -17.41 -20.14
N LEU A 204 -11.15 -16.85 -19.56
CA LEU A 204 -11.48 -15.44 -19.74
C LEU A 204 -10.57 -14.53 -18.89
N ILE A 205 -10.41 -13.34 -19.38
CA ILE A 205 -9.55 -12.30 -18.82
C ILE A 205 -10.43 -11.10 -18.51
N GLY A 206 -10.25 -10.52 -17.32
CA GLY A 206 -10.93 -9.29 -16.93
C GLY A 206 -9.96 -8.11 -16.85
N GLY A 207 -10.42 -6.93 -17.22
CA GLY A 207 -9.76 -5.65 -16.94
C GLY A 207 -10.63 -4.79 -16.06
N VAL A 208 -9.99 -4.08 -15.13
CA VAL A 208 -10.69 -3.27 -14.13
C VAL A 208 -10.20 -1.83 -14.19
N ASP A 209 -11.12 -0.91 -14.43
CA ASP A 209 -10.92 0.53 -14.26
C ASP A 209 -11.64 1.00 -13.00
N VAL A 210 -10.89 1.66 -12.09
CA VAL A 210 -11.42 2.15 -10.82
C VAL A 210 -11.56 3.66 -10.86
N ASN A 211 -12.76 4.14 -10.57
CA ASN A 211 -13.08 5.56 -10.45
C ASN A 211 -13.47 5.93 -9.01
N THR A 212 -13.81 7.19 -8.78
CA THR A 212 -14.18 7.69 -7.45
C THR A 212 -15.53 7.19 -6.97
N ASP A 213 -16.41 6.80 -7.88
CA ASP A 213 -17.82 6.46 -7.64
C ASP A 213 -18.21 5.07 -8.15
N ARG A 214 -17.30 4.37 -8.86
CA ARG A 214 -17.60 3.09 -9.51
C ARG A 214 -16.35 2.25 -9.80
N ILE A 215 -16.57 0.97 -10.05
CA ILE A 215 -15.61 0.03 -10.63
C ILE A 215 -16.20 -0.45 -11.94
N ASN A 216 -15.45 -0.35 -13.03
CA ASN A 216 -15.82 -0.89 -14.33
C ASN A 216 -15.02 -2.17 -14.58
N LEU A 217 -15.71 -3.23 -14.95
CA LEU A 217 -15.16 -4.51 -15.34
C LEU A 217 -15.47 -4.78 -16.81
N ALA A 218 -14.46 -5.12 -17.59
CA ALA A 218 -14.64 -5.68 -18.93
C ALA A 218 -14.04 -7.08 -18.98
N ILE A 219 -14.74 -8.03 -19.60
CA ILE A 219 -14.32 -9.42 -19.72
C ILE A 219 -14.08 -9.71 -21.19
N ILE A 220 -12.89 -10.22 -21.51
CA ILE A 220 -12.46 -10.58 -22.87
C ILE A 220 -12.06 -12.05 -22.95
N ASN A 221 -12.06 -12.60 -24.16
CA ASN A 221 -11.46 -13.90 -24.43
C ASN A 221 -9.98 -13.76 -24.80
N GLU A 222 -9.31 -14.87 -25.05
CA GLU A 222 -7.90 -14.94 -25.45
C GLU A 222 -7.60 -14.26 -26.82
N LYS A 223 -8.64 -14.03 -27.66
CA LYS A 223 -8.50 -13.29 -28.90
C LYS A 223 -8.72 -11.78 -28.74
N GLY A 224 -8.89 -11.29 -27.51
CA GLY A 224 -9.15 -9.89 -27.21
C GLY A 224 -10.59 -9.43 -27.53
N THR A 225 -11.53 -10.35 -27.85
CA THR A 225 -12.92 -9.98 -28.11
C THR A 225 -13.67 -9.76 -26.80
N LEU A 226 -14.38 -8.66 -26.69
CA LEU A 226 -15.25 -8.37 -25.54
C LEU A 226 -16.36 -9.44 -25.45
N ARG A 227 -16.54 -9.99 -24.26
CA ARG A 227 -17.58 -10.96 -23.91
C ARG A 227 -18.66 -10.36 -23.07
N ASP A 228 -18.26 -9.52 -22.12
CA ASP A 228 -19.18 -8.87 -21.22
C ASP A 228 -18.52 -7.66 -20.55
N TYR A 229 -19.35 -6.74 -20.01
CA TYR A 229 -18.88 -5.65 -19.18
C TYR A 229 -19.94 -5.28 -18.15
N LYS A 230 -19.50 -4.78 -16.98
CA LYS A 230 -20.42 -4.35 -15.92
C LYS A 230 -19.80 -3.25 -15.08
N THR A 231 -20.64 -2.29 -14.70
CA THR A 231 -20.30 -1.20 -13.78
C THR A 231 -20.90 -1.46 -12.41
N PHE A 232 -20.07 -1.32 -11.37
CA PHE A 232 -20.43 -1.48 -9.97
C PHE A 232 -20.37 -0.13 -9.27
N TRP A 233 -21.53 0.48 -9.08
CA TRP A 233 -21.67 1.83 -8.53
C TRP A 233 -21.57 1.85 -7.02
N PHE A 234 -20.86 2.85 -6.46
CA PHE A 234 -20.78 3.17 -5.04
C PHE A 234 -20.72 4.68 -4.79
N SER A 235 -21.40 5.47 -5.62
CA SER A 235 -21.45 6.94 -5.55
C SER A 235 -21.84 7.46 -4.17
N GLU A 236 -22.70 6.73 -3.45
CA GLU A 236 -23.10 7.05 -2.08
C GLU A 236 -21.89 7.05 -1.11
N ALA A 237 -20.88 6.23 -1.34
CA ALA A 237 -19.69 6.16 -0.50
C ALA A 237 -18.81 7.42 -0.58
N THR A 238 -18.97 8.24 -1.62
CA THR A 238 -18.22 9.47 -1.85
C THR A 238 -19.05 10.73 -1.56
N THR A 239 -20.30 10.58 -1.21
CA THR A 239 -21.20 11.67 -0.85
C THR A 239 -20.73 12.36 0.44
N ARG A 240 -20.86 13.70 0.48
CA ARG A 240 -20.51 14.51 1.65
C ARG A 240 -21.35 14.09 2.85
N GLY A 241 -20.72 13.86 4.00
CA GLY A 241 -21.39 13.45 5.24
C GLY A 241 -21.31 11.95 5.55
N TYR A 242 -20.91 11.13 4.62
CA TYR A 242 -20.70 9.71 4.90
C TYR A 242 -19.48 9.45 5.79
N SER A 243 -19.63 8.59 6.80
CA SER A 243 -18.50 8.18 7.64
C SER A 243 -17.51 7.35 6.84
N ARG A 244 -16.21 7.47 7.15
CA ARG A 244 -15.17 6.64 6.51
C ARG A 244 -15.42 5.13 6.68
N LYS A 245 -16.03 4.73 7.81
CA LYS A 245 -16.37 3.33 8.10
C LYS A 245 -17.49 2.84 7.17
N SER A 246 -18.54 3.62 7.02
CA SER A 246 -19.67 3.32 6.12
C SER A 246 -19.21 3.26 4.66
N ALA A 247 -18.44 4.25 4.21
CA ALA A 247 -17.87 4.26 2.85
C ALA A 247 -17.05 3.01 2.56
N ARG A 248 -16.16 2.60 3.48
CA ARG A 248 -15.38 1.36 3.33
C ARG A 248 -16.25 0.10 3.27
N SER A 249 -17.34 0.07 4.02
CA SER A 249 -18.29 -1.05 4.01
C SER A 249 -18.97 -1.19 2.65
N ILE A 250 -19.46 -0.08 2.10
CA ILE A 250 -20.11 -0.03 0.78
C ILE A 250 -19.16 -0.45 -0.32
N ILE A 251 -17.96 0.17 -0.38
CA ILE A 251 -16.92 -0.18 -1.37
C ILE A 251 -16.54 -1.65 -1.25
N GLY A 252 -16.36 -2.14 -0.02
CA GLY A 252 -16.05 -3.54 0.23
C GLY A 252 -17.16 -4.50 -0.21
N ALA A 253 -18.42 -4.10 -0.14
CA ALA A 253 -19.57 -4.86 -0.65
C ALA A 253 -19.56 -4.90 -2.19
N LYS A 254 -19.30 -3.76 -2.85
CA LYS A 254 -19.21 -3.69 -4.33
C LYS A 254 -18.02 -4.45 -4.90
N ILE A 255 -16.88 -4.44 -4.21
CA ILE A 255 -15.74 -5.30 -4.59
C ILE A 255 -16.10 -6.78 -4.50
N ARG A 256 -16.81 -7.21 -3.44
CA ARG A 256 -17.27 -8.60 -3.34
C ARG A 256 -18.27 -8.97 -4.44
N GLU A 257 -19.20 -8.07 -4.76
CA GLU A 257 -20.15 -8.25 -5.86
C GLU A 257 -19.41 -8.42 -7.20
N MET A 258 -18.47 -7.54 -7.50
CA MET A 258 -17.63 -7.62 -8.70
C MET A 258 -16.83 -8.93 -8.76
N LEU A 259 -16.14 -9.31 -7.69
CA LEU A 259 -15.33 -10.54 -7.67
C LEU A 259 -16.20 -11.80 -7.79
N SER A 260 -17.39 -11.80 -7.18
CA SER A 260 -18.37 -12.89 -7.38
C SER A 260 -18.85 -12.96 -8.83
N TYR A 261 -19.16 -11.82 -9.43
CA TYR A 261 -19.53 -11.73 -10.85
C TYR A 261 -18.42 -12.26 -11.75
N THR A 262 -17.20 -11.79 -11.55
CA THR A 262 -15.99 -12.23 -12.25
C THR A 262 -15.79 -13.74 -12.14
N TYR A 263 -15.97 -14.31 -10.95
CA TYR A 263 -15.88 -15.75 -10.72
C TYR A 263 -16.93 -16.54 -11.49
N HIS A 264 -18.20 -16.11 -11.50
CA HIS A 264 -19.29 -16.80 -12.22
C HIS A 264 -19.11 -16.74 -13.75
N HIS A 265 -18.38 -15.74 -14.24
CA HIS A 265 -18.00 -15.66 -15.66
C HIS A 265 -16.71 -16.44 -15.99
N ASN A 266 -16.21 -17.25 -15.07
CA ASN A 266 -15.01 -18.06 -15.29
C ASN A 266 -13.76 -17.25 -15.69
N VAL A 267 -13.61 -16.05 -15.17
CA VAL A 267 -12.42 -15.22 -15.38
C VAL A 267 -11.26 -15.77 -14.54
N LYS A 268 -10.16 -16.08 -15.22
CA LYS A 268 -8.94 -16.63 -14.58
C LYS A 268 -8.02 -15.54 -14.04
N THR A 269 -7.91 -14.45 -14.79
CA THR A 269 -6.97 -13.36 -14.47
C THR A 269 -7.66 -12.01 -14.58
N LEU A 270 -7.50 -11.17 -13.55
CA LEU A 270 -7.87 -9.76 -13.56
C LEU A 270 -6.64 -8.88 -13.74
N PHE A 271 -6.69 -8.00 -14.72
CA PHE A 271 -5.72 -6.93 -14.89
C PHE A 271 -6.20 -5.67 -14.25
N LEU A 272 -5.32 -5.05 -13.46
CA LEU A 272 -5.56 -3.85 -12.68
C LEU A 272 -4.55 -2.78 -13.08
N GLU A 273 -4.90 -1.51 -12.95
CA GLU A 273 -3.91 -0.43 -13.07
C GLU A 273 -2.83 -0.54 -11.99
N ASN A 274 -1.59 -0.22 -12.32
CA ASN A 274 -0.49 -0.26 -11.35
C ASN A 274 -0.61 0.88 -10.33
N PRO A 275 -0.84 0.60 -9.04
CA PRO A 275 -0.97 1.61 -8.00
C PRO A 275 0.38 2.14 -7.48
N GLU A 276 1.53 1.58 -7.90
CA GLU A 276 2.84 1.85 -7.29
C GLU A 276 3.24 3.32 -7.36
N VAL A 277 2.95 4.00 -8.46
CA VAL A 277 3.28 5.42 -8.64
C VAL A 277 2.64 6.29 -7.55
N LEU A 278 1.45 5.92 -7.09
CA LEU A 278 0.64 6.72 -6.16
C LEU A 278 0.66 6.19 -4.72
N GLY A 279 1.01 4.91 -4.53
CA GLY A 279 1.00 4.27 -3.21
C GLY A 279 1.97 4.90 -2.22
N LYS A 280 3.12 5.36 -2.68
CA LYS A 280 4.15 6.00 -1.85
C LYS A 280 3.77 7.39 -1.39
N LEU A 281 2.98 8.12 -2.17
CA LEU A 281 2.46 9.45 -1.80
C LEU A 281 1.38 9.42 -0.71
N LYS A 282 0.84 8.27 -0.33
CA LYS A 282 -0.09 8.16 0.82
C LYS A 282 0.49 8.65 2.14
N LEU A 283 1.81 8.73 2.25
CA LEU A 283 2.52 9.24 3.42
C LEU A 283 2.69 10.77 3.39
N LEU A 284 2.39 11.41 2.28
CA LEU A 284 2.60 12.82 2.04
C LEU A 284 1.29 13.59 2.14
N TRP A 285 1.31 14.63 2.94
CA TRP A 285 0.38 15.74 2.82
C TRP A 285 1.10 16.85 2.08
N VAL A 286 0.80 17.01 0.81
CA VAL A 286 1.15 18.25 0.12
C VAL A 286 0.16 19.31 0.61
N ARG A 287 0.57 20.11 1.58
CA ARG A 287 -0.14 21.32 1.97
C ARG A 287 0.32 22.45 1.08
N ASN A 288 -0.33 22.64 -0.04
CA ASN A 288 -0.16 23.88 -0.78
C ASN A 288 -1.51 24.58 -0.88
N GLY A 289 -1.66 25.71 -0.20
CA GLY A 289 -2.90 26.48 -0.10
C GLY A 289 -3.37 27.11 -1.41
N SER A 290 -2.53 27.13 -2.46
CA SER A 290 -2.82 27.81 -3.73
C SER A 290 -3.30 26.88 -4.86
N ARG A 291 -3.20 25.52 -4.73
CA ARG A 291 -3.51 24.59 -5.83
C ARG A 291 -4.59 23.57 -5.44
N ARG A 292 -5.83 24.05 -5.35
CA ARG A 292 -7.01 23.20 -5.03
C ARG A 292 -7.17 21.99 -5.94
N HIS A 293 -6.82 22.09 -7.22
CA HIS A 293 -6.96 21.01 -8.20
C HIS A 293 -5.95 19.88 -8.02
N GLU A 294 -4.70 20.16 -7.66
CA GLU A 294 -3.68 19.14 -7.43
C GLU A 294 -3.99 18.30 -6.17
N ASN A 295 -4.47 18.96 -5.11
CA ASN A 295 -4.92 18.26 -3.90
C ASN A 295 -6.13 17.36 -4.14
N TYR A 296 -7.03 17.74 -5.03
CA TYR A 296 -8.18 16.91 -5.42
C TYR A 296 -7.71 15.68 -6.20
N ASN A 297 -6.90 15.87 -7.24
CA ASN A 297 -6.37 14.79 -8.06
C ASN A 297 -5.55 13.80 -7.23
N TYR A 298 -4.77 14.27 -6.27
CA TYR A 298 -4.04 13.45 -5.33
C TYR A 298 -4.95 12.57 -4.46
N LYS A 299 -6.02 13.15 -3.87
CA LYS A 299 -6.98 12.40 -3.06
C LYS A 299 -7.71 11.34 -3.88
N VAL A 300 -8.09 11.68 -5.10
CA VAL A 300 -8.71 10.76 -6.06
C VAL A 300 -7.78 9.59 -6.37
N SER A 301 -6.53 9.88 -6.68
CA SER A 301 -5.54 8.85 -7.01
C SER A 301 -5.21 7.93 -5.83
N ALA A 302 -5.08 8.49 -4.62
CA ALA A 302 -4.87 7.71 -3.40
C ALA A 302 -6.08 6.81 -3.07
N PHE A 303 -7.29 7.29 -3.32
CA PHE A 303 -8.51 6.52 -3.17
C PHE A 303 -8.55 5.35 -4.16
N ARG A 304 -8.35 5.62 -5.46
CA ARG A 304 -8.30 4.58 -6.52
C ARG A 304 -7.28 3.49 -6.19
N SER A 305 -6.06 3.87 -5.83
CA SER A 305 -5.01 2.93 -5.43
C SER A 305 -5.44 2.04 -4.25
N SER A 306 -6.14 2.62 -3.27
CA SER A 306 -6.66 1.86 -2.13
C SER A 306 -7.71 0.82 -2.53
N VAL A 307 -8.60 1.15 -3.47
CA VAL A 307 -9.62 0.22 -4.00
C VAL A 307 -8.94 -0.90 -4.80
N ILE A 308 -7.98 -0.57 -5.66
CA ILE A 308 -7.20 -1.54 -6.45
C ILE A 308 -6.48 -2.54 -5.52
N GLU A 309 -5.82 -2.06 -4.47
CA GLU A 309 -5.15 -2.91 -3.49
C GLU A 309 -6.14 -3.87 -2.79
N ILE A 310 -7.34 -3.41 -2.47
CA ILE A 310 -8.37 -4.27 -1.85
C ILE A 310 -8.85 -5.34 -2.85
N ILE A 311 -9.01 -4.99 -4.13
CA ILE A 311 -9.37 -5.95 -5.18
C ILE A 311 -8.28 -7.02 -5.29
N ALA A 312 -7.02 -6.60 -5.41
CA ALA A 312 -5.88 -7.51 -5.51
C ALA A 312 -5.77 -8.46 -4.30
N LEU A 313 -6.05 -7.97 -3.09
CA LEU A 313 -6.05 -8.79 -1.88
C LEU A 313 -7.19 -9.80 -1.82
N LYS A 314 -8.35 -9.47 -2.39
CA LYS A 314 -9.55 -10.32 -2.28
C LYS A 314 -9.74 -11.26 -3.46
N ALA A 315 -9.25 -10.93 -4.65
CA ALA A 315 -9.40 -11.75 -5.84
C ALA A 315 -8.93 -13.21 -5.66
N PRO A 316 -7.80 -13.49 -4.98
CA PRO A 316 -7.36 -14.86 -4.74
C PRO A 316 -8.34 -15.71 -3.90
N LEU A 317 -9.18 -15.08 -3.08
CA LEU A 317 -10.22 -15.78 -2.33
C LEU A 317 -11.33 -16.34 -3.23
N TYR A 318 -11.40 -15.84 -4.47
CA TYR A 318 -12.29 -16.32 -5.53
C TYR A 318 -11.54 -17.18 -6.55
N GLY A 319 -10.27 -17.50 -6.32
CA GLY A 319 -9.43 -18.24 -7.27
C GLY A 319 -9.00 -17.43 -8.49
N ILE A 320 -9.12 -16.12 -8.43
CA ILE A 320 -8.81 -15.20 -9.53
C ILE A 320 -7.40 -14.62 -9.30
N LYS A 321 -6.51 -14.79 -10.29
CA LYS A 321 -5.18 -14.17 -10.28
C LYS A 321 -5.28 -12.69 -10.63
N THR A 322 -4.44 -11.85 -10.05
CA THR A 322 -4.34 -10.44 -10.43
C THR A 322 -2.96 -10.11 -10.97
N LYS A 323 -2.93 -9.27 -12.00
CA LYS A 323 -1.70 -8.69 -12.56
C LYS A 323 -1.88 -7.20 -12.75
N TYR A 324 -0.78 -6.45 -12.69
CA TYR A 324 -0.81 -5.01 -12.91
C TYR A 324 -0.35 -4.64 -14.30
N VAL A 325 -1.00 -3.66 -14.90
CA VAL A 325 -0.62 -3.07 -16.20
C VAL A 325 -0.37 -1.57 -16.05
N ASN A 326 0.48 -1.03 -16.92
CA ASN A 326 0.70 0.40 -16.98
C ASN A 326 -0.52 1.08 -17.61
N PRO A 327 -1.21 2.01 -16.92
CA PRO A 327 -2.41 2.66 -17.42
C PRO A 327 -2.15 3.73 -18.49
N LYS A 328 -0.90 4.06 -18.80
CA LYS A 328 -0.56 5.16 -19.72
C LYS A 328 -1.20 4.95 -21.10
N GLY A 329 -2.09 5.87 -21.52
CA GLY A 329 -2.78 5.84 -22.81
C GLY A 329 -4.03 4.94 -22.89
N THR A 330 -4.60 4.47 -21.75
CA THR A 330 -5.88 3.74 -21.74
C THR A 330 -7.11 4.66 -21.83
N THR A 331 -6.93 5.96 -21.67
CA THR A 331 -8.03 6.92 -21.49
C THR A 331 -8.20 7.90 -22.65
N ASN A 332 -7.17 8.11 -23.46
CA ASN A 332 -7.15 9.12 -24.53
C ASN A 332 -6.32 8.61 -25.73
N SER A 333 -6.64 7.45 -26.27
CA SER A 333 -5.97 6.88 -27.43
C SER A 333 -7.00 6.56 -28.54
N GLU A 334 -6.56 6.47 -29.78
CA GLU A 334 -7.39 6.04 -30.90
C GLU A 334 -8.02 4.66 -30.63
N GLU A 335 -7.25 3.71 -30.02
CA GLU A 335 -7.76 2.40 -29.60
C GLU A 335 -8.92 2.52 -28.59
N HIS A 336 -8.94 3.57 -27.76
CA HIS A 336 -10.01 3.81 -26.81
C HIS A 336 -11.29 4.25 -27.52
N ASP A 337 -11.18 5.19 -28.48
CA ASP A 337 -12.32 5.67 -29.27
C ASP A 337 -12.89 4.57 -30.19
N GLU A 338 -12.01 3.75 -30.75
CA GLU A 338 -12.41 2.56 -31.51
C GLU A 338 -13.16 1.54 -30.66
N ALA A 339 -12.70 1.25 -29.44
CA ALA A 339 -13.37 0.34 -28.52
C ALA A 339 -14.76 0.85 -28.14
N MET A 340 -14.89 2.15 -27.86
CA MET A 340 -16.19 2.79 -27.60
C MET A 340 -17.15 2.62 -28.77
N LYS A 341 -16.72 2.91 -29.99
CA LYS A 341 -17.54 2.79 -31.21
C LYS A 341 -17.90 1.34 -31.52
N ARG A 342 -16.91 0.44 -31.46
CA ARG A 342 -17.08 -0.96 -31.83
C ARG A 342 -18.03 -1.74 -30.95
N TYR A 343 -17.98 -1.45 -29.62
CA TYR A 343 -18.71 -2.24 -28.63
C TYR A 343 -19.82 -1.43 -27.93
N GLY A 344 -20.03 -0.16 -28.29
CA GLY A 344 -21.02 0.69 -27.64
C GLY A 344 -20.69 0.98 -26.16
N LEU A 345 -19.41 1.05 -25.81
CA LEU A 345 -18.96 1.24 -24.44
C LEU A 345 -18.95 2.72 -24.04
N ASP A 346 -19.21 3.00 -22.78
CA ASP A 346 -18.85 4.28 -22.21
C ASP A 346 -17.32 4.40 -22.02
N ARG A 347 -16.86 5.62 -21.76
CA ARG A 347 -15.42 5.93 -21.61
C ARG A 347 -14.72 5.03 -20.58
N HIS A 348 -15.37 4.69 -19.50
CA HIS A 348 -14.78 3.93 -18.40
C HIS A 348 -14.80 2.43 -18.67
N ALA A 349 -15.86 1.93 -19.28
CA ALA A 349 -15.91 0.55 -19.74
C ALA A 349 -14.89 0.28 -20.86
N ALA A 350 -14.66 1.26 -21.76
CA ALA A 350 -13.59 1.20 -22.76
C ALA A 350 -12.20 1.18 -22.13
N SER A 351 -11.98 1.99 -21.07
CA SER A 351 -10.72 1.93 -20.30
C SER A 351 -10.51 0.55 -19.66
N ALA A 352 -11.53 -0.04 -19.06
CA ALA A 352 -11.46 -1.39 -18.48
C ALA A 352 -11.16 -2.44 -19.57
N TYR A 353 -11.77 -2.34 -20.74
CA TYR A 353 -11.49 -3.21 -21.90
C TYR A 353 -10.02 -3.10 -22.33
N LEU A 354 -9.48 -1.88 -22.46
CA LEU A 354 -8.08 -1.68 -22.86
C LEU A 354 -7.09 -2.17 -21.80
N ILE A 355 -7.43 -2.09 -20.52
CA ILE A 355 -6.64 -2.67 -19.43
C ILE A 355 -6.54 -4.20 -19.62
N ALA A 356 -7.68 -4.87 -19.91
CA ALA A 356 -7.69 -6.31 -20.21
C ALA A 356 -6.87 -6.65 -21.45
N LEU A 357 -7.05 -5.91 -22.54
CA LEU A 357 -6.37 -6.13 -23.81
C LEU A 357 -4.85 -5.97 -23.70
N ARG A 358 -4.38 -4.97 -22.99
CA ARG A 358 -2.94 -4.77 -22.69
C ARG A 358 -2.38 -5.88 -21.83
N GLY A 359 -3.15 -6.30 -20.84
CA GLY A 359 -2.77 -7.43 -20.01
C GLY A 359 -2.59 -8.70 -20.81
N LEU A 360 -3.46 -8.93 -21.79
CA LEU A 360 -3.37 -10.07 -22.71
C LEU A 360 -2.11 -9.98 -23.61
N ARG A 361 -1.80 -8.80 -24.16
CA ARG A 361 -0.63 -8.59 -25.04
C ARG A 361 0.70 -8.70 -24.32
N ASN A 362 0.73 -8.56 -22.99
CA ASN A 362 1.94 -8.60 -22.15
C ASN A 362 2.12 -9.96 -21.41
N GLN A 363 1.32 -10.96 -21.74
CA GLN A 363 1.46 -12.33 -21.23
C GLN A 363 2.48 -13.12 -22.02
#